data_f68ac5f1f8e6ecea07969235d2981c83
#
_entry.id   f68ac5f1f8e6ecea07969235d2981c83
#
_cell.length_a   1.000
_cell.length_b   1.000
_cell.length_c   1.000
_cell.angle_alpha   90.00
_cell.angle_beta   90.00
_cell.angle_gamma   90.00
#
_symmetry.space_group_name_H-M   'P 1'
#
loop_
_entity.id
_entity.type
_entity.pdbx_description
1 polymer ?
#
loop_
_entity_poly.entity_id
_entity_poly.type
_entity_poly.pdbx_seq_one_letter_code
_entity_poly.pdbx_strand_id
1 'polypeptide(L)'
;MRPYRAEVSVSTPYQSIITLEPGKRSGKPTIRGLRITVYDVLSYLAAGMTPDEILADFPTLTEADIQACLSYAADREHQLLVAHA
;
A
#
# COMPACT_ATOMS: atom_id res chain seq x y z
N MET A 1 10.16 22.46 -6.19
CA MET A 1 9.94 21.88 -5.89
C MET A 1 10.26 21.09 -5.31
N ARG A 2 10.21 20.77 -4.90
CA ARG A 2 10.55 19.97 -4.49
C ARG A 2 10.25 19.07 -4.43
N PRO A 3 10.61 18.65 -4.53
CA PRO A 3 10.30 17.52 -4.80
C PRO A 3 9.86 16.88 -3.79
N TYR A 4 9.14 16.21 -4.03
CA TYR A 4 8.77 15.57 -3.11
C TYR A 4 9.90 14.99 -2.61
N ARG A 5 10.05 14.80 -1.76
CA ARG A 5 10.97 14.43 -1.30
C ARG A 5 11.03 13.18 -1.15
N ALA A 6 11.62 12.62 -1.85
CA ALA A 6 11.84 11.24 -1.78
C ALA A 6 12.23 10.83 -0.43
N GLU A 7 12.80 11.70 0.24
CA GLU A 7 13.22 11.32 1.56
C GLU A 7 12.06 11.01 2.45
N VAL A 8 10.90 11.41 2.05
CA VAL A 8 9.74 11.11 2.85
C VAL A 8 9.55 9.61 3.01
N SER A 9 9.82 8.87 1.96
CA SER A 9 9.59 7.45 2.00
C SER A 9 10.69 6.70 2.71
N VAL A 10 11.73 7.39 3.07
CA VAL A 10 12.85 6.73 3.68
C VAL A 10 12.52 6.18 5.05
N SER A 11 11.60 6.81 5.75
CA SER A 11 11.34 6.43 7.12
C SER A 11 10.85 5.01 7.25
N THR A 12 10.00 4.53 6.33
CA THR A 12 9.46 3.18 6.43
C THR A 12 9.23 2.63 5.04
N PRO A 13 10.18 1.85 4.54
CA PRO A 13 10.00 1.25 3.23
C PRO A 13 8.79 0.33 3.23
N TYR A 14 7.99 0.40 2.19
CA TYR A 14 6.82 -0.46 2.16
C TYR A 14 7.18 -1.94 2.12
N GLN A 15 8.40 -2.27 1.73
CA GLN A 15 8.81 -3.66 1.69
C GLN A 15 8.78 -4.33 3.04
N SER A 16 8.86 -3.56 4.11
CA SER A 16 8.77 -4.14 5.45
C SER A 16 7.31 -4.32 5.89
N ILE A 17 6.37 -3.78 5.13
CA ILE A 17 4.97 -3.83 5.49
C ILE A 17 4.18 -4.73 4.55
N ILE A 18 4.46 -4.63 3.25
CA ILE A 18 3.73 -5.40 2.25
C ILE A 18 4.43 -6.73 2.03
N THR A 19 3.71 -7.83 2.17
CA THR A 19 4.28 -9.16 2.02
C THR A 19 3.51 -9.96 0.97
N LEU A 20 4.20 -10.92 0.38
CA LEU A 20 3.61 -11.86 -0.56
C LEU A 20 3.77 -13.24 0.04
N GLU A 21 2.68 -13.86 0.38
CA GLU A 21 2.71 -15.20 0.98
C GLU A 21 1.87 -16.13 0.11
N PRO A 22 2.49 -17.15 -0.47
CA PRO A 22 1.78 -18.04 -1.36
C PRO A 22 0.61 -18.65 -0.71
N GLY A 23 -0.36 -18.82 -0.73
CA GLY A 23 -1.47 -19.44 -0.02
C GLY A 23 -2.31 -18.47 0.75
N LYS A 24 -1.85 -17.26 0.96
CA LYS A 24 -2.64 -16.27 1.66
C LYS A 24 -3.27 -15.33 0.64
N ARG A 25 -4.60 -15.21 0.66
CA ARG A 25 -5.34 -14.41 -0.28
C ARG A 25 -4.90 -14.65 -1.71
N SER A 26 -4.66 -15.92 -2.04
CA SER A 26 -4.26 -16.34 -3.38
C SER A 26 -2.94 -15.71 -3.83
N GLY A 27 -2.05 -15.46 -2.90
CA GLY A 27 -0.74 -14.91 -3.23
C GLY A 27 -0.74 -13.43 -3.49
N LYS A 28 -1.83 -12.72 -3.24
CA LYS A 28 -1.86 -11.28 -3.45
C LYS A 28 -1.07 -10.58 -2.35
N PRO A 29 -0.52 -9.40 -2.65
CA PRO A 29 0.21 -8.65 -1.62
C PRO A 29 -0.72 -8.34 -0.43
N THR A 30 -0.26 -8.67 0.76
CA THR A 30 -1.01 -8.42 1.97
C THR A 30 -0.22 -7.51 2.89
N ILE A 31 -0.89 -6.99 3.92
CA ILE A 31 -0.30 -6.04 4.84
C ILE A 31 0.14 -6.77 6.10
N ARG A 32 1.45 -6.81 6.33
CA ARG A 32 2.05 -7.39 7.55
C ARG A 32 1.50 -8.77 7.87
N GLY A 33 1.27 -9.59 6.86
CA GLY A 33 0.76 -10.92 7.10
C GLY A 33 -0.71 -11.00 7.48
N LEU A 34 -1.40 -9.87 7.51
CA LEU A 34 -2.84 -9.87 7.73
C LEU A 34 -3.55 -10.40 6.50
N ARG A 35 -4.84 -10.62 6.61
CA ARG A 35 -5.59 -11.09 5.44
C ARG A 35 -6.19 -9.93 4.65
N ILE A 36 -5.70 -8.74 4.88
CA ILE A 36 -6.11 -7.55 4.15
C ILE A 36 -5.08 -7.30 3.07
N THR A 37 -5.53 -7.17 1.82
CA THR A 37 -4.60 -6.99 0.71
C THR A 37 -4.42 -5.51 0.40
N VAL A 38 -3.33 -5.22 -0.32
CA VAL A 38 -3.12 -3.87 -0.84
C VAL A 38 -4.31 -3.49 -1.72
N TYR A 39 -4.80 -4.43 -2.53
CA TYR A 39 -5.93 -4.14 -3.40
C TYR A 39 -7.16 -3.75 -2.60
N ASP A 40 -7.40 -4.42 -1.47
CA ASP A 40 -8.54 -4.08 -0.63
C ASP A 40 -8.47 -2.61 -0.20
N VAL A 41 -7.32 -2.19 0.31
CA VAL A 41 -7.16 -0.82 0.78
C VAL A 41 -7.32 0.17 -0.36
N LEU A 42 -6.70 -0.12 -1.49
CA LEU A 42 -6.81 0.79 -2.64
C LEU A 42 -8.25 0.89 -3.11
N SER A 43 -8.99 -0.22 -3.06
CA SER A 43 -10.39 -0.21 -3.46
C SER A 43 -11.24 0.66 -2.55
N TYR A 44 -10.97 0.62 -1.26
CA TYR A 44 -11.71 1.46 -0.32
C TYR A 44 -11.44 2.94 -0.59
N LEU A 45 -10.18 3.28 -0.83
CA LEU A 45 -9.83 4.66 -1.16
C LEU A 45 -10.48 5.08 -2.47
N ALA A 46 -10.48 4.20 -3.46
CA ALA A 46 -11.08 4.52 -4.75
C ALA A 46 -12.58 4.70 -4.63
N ALA A 47 -13.20 4.03 -3.67
CA ALA A 47 -14.64 4.16 -3.44
C ALA A 47 -15.00 5.41 -2.64
N GLY A 48 -14.01 6.19 -2.21
CA GLY A 48 -14.27 7.44 -1.53
C GLY A 48 -14.09 7.40 -0.04
N MET A 49 -13.64 6.27 0.53
CA MET A 49 -13.38 6.23 1.95
C MET A 49 -12.12 7.05 2.26
N THR A 50 -12.17 7.78 3.36
CA THR A 50 -10.98 8.48 3.82
C THR A 50 -10.11 7.51 4.61
N PRO A 51 -8.82 7.83 4.76
CA PRO A 51 -7.96 6.99 5.60
C PRO A 51 -8.51 6.82 7.00
N ASP A 52 -9.07 7.87 7.58
CA ASP A 52 -9.64 7.75 8.93
C ASP A 52 -10.79 6.76 8.96
N GLU A 53 -11.62 6.74 7.93
CA GLU A 53 -12.71 5.79 7.86
C GLU A 53 -12.21 4.37 7.74
N ILE A 54 -11.17 4.17 6.95
CA ILE A 54 -10.60 2.84 6.81
C ILE A 54 -10.02 2.37 8.13
N LEU A 55 -9.32 3.25 8.84
CA LEU A 55 -8.74 2.88 10.13
C LEU A 55 -9.82 2.58 11.17
N ALA A 56 -10.96 3.27 11.08
CA ALA A 56 -12.05 3.00 12.00
C ALA A 56 -12.65 1.62 11.73
N ASP A 57 -12.76 1.24 10.47
CA ASP A 57 -13.34 -0.05 10.11
C ASP A 57 -12.37 -1.21 10.32
N PHE A 58 -11.09 -0.97 10.21
CA PHE A 58 -10.07 -2.00 10.31
C PHE A 58 -9.03 -1.58 11.35
N PRO A 59 -9.34 -1.78 12.63
CA PRO A 59 -8.47 -1.27 13.70
C PRO A 59 -7.08 -1.87 13.72
N THR A 60 -6.85 -2.99 13.02
CA THR A 60 -5.51 -3.55 12.94
C THR A 60 -4.61 -2.79 11.98
N LEU A 61 -5.17 -1.91 11.17
CA LEU A 61 -4.36 -1.13 10.25
C LEU A 61 -3.90 0.16 10.90
N THR A 62 -2.79 0.69 10.40
CA THR A 62 -2.25 1.97 10.84
C THR A 62 -2.13 2.89 9.64
N GLU A 63 -1.89 4.17 9.91
CA GLU A 63 -1.64 5.10 8.82
C GLU A 63 -0.45 4.69 7.98
N ALA A 64 0.58 4.14 8.62
CA ALA A 64 1.74 3.69 7.88
C ALA A 64 1.38 2.57 6.92
N ASP A 65 0.42 1.72 7.30
CA ASP A 65 -0.03 0.64 6.42
C ASP A 65 -0.68 1.20 5.17
N ILE A 66 -1.54 2.21 5.34
CA ILE A 66 -2.21 2.83 4.20
C ILE A 66 -1.18 3.52 3.30
N GLN A 67 -0.24 4.22 3.90
CA GLN A 67 0.80 4.89 3.14
C GLN A 67 1.63 3.87 2.37
N ALA A 68 1.92 2.73 2.98
CA ALA A 68 2.67 1.67 2.30
C ALA A 68 1.93 1.15 1.08
N CYS A 69 0.61 1.03 1.19
CA CYS A 69 -0.19 0.57 0.05
C CYS A 69 -0.09 1.55 -1.10
N LEU A 70 -0.16 2.85 -0.80
CA LEU A 70 -0.07 3.86 -1.84
C LEU A 70 1.32 3.87 -2.47
N SER A 71 2.36 3.72 -1.66
CA SER A 71 3.72 3.67 -2.18
C SER A 71 3.94 2.45 -3.06
N TYR A 72 3.39 1.32 -2.63
CA TYR A 72 3.48 0.09 -3.41
C TYR A 72 2.81 0.28 -4.78
N ALA A 73 1.62 0.87 -4.78
CA ALA A 73 0.91 1.08 -6.02
C ALA A 73 1.65 2.03 -6.95
N ALA A 74 2.20 3.10 -6.38
CA ALA A 74 2.94 4.07 -7.18
C ALA A 74 4.18 3.43 -7.80
N ASP A 75 4.86 2.58 -7.02
CA ASP A 75 6.05 1.91 -7.52
C ASP A 75 5.71 0.95 -8.64
N ARG A 76 4.62 0.21 -8.50
CA ARG A 76 4.19 -0.70 -9.54
C ARG A 76 3.81 0.03 -10.82
N GLU A 77 3.12 1.14 -10.68
CA GLU A 77 2.76 1.94 -11.84
C GLU A 77 4.00 2.48 -12.54
N HIS A 78 4.98 2.90 -11.76
CA HIS A 78 6.23 3.40 -12.31
C HIS A 78 6.93 2.29 -13.11
N GLN A 79 6.96 1.07 -12.57
CA GLN A 79 7.60 -0.04 -13.25
C GLN A 79 6.92 -0.35 -14.58
N LEU A 80 5.60 -0.27 -14.61
CA LEU A 80 4.87 -0.51 -15.84
C LEU A 80 5.19 0.54 -16.89
N LEU A 81 5.27 1.79 -16.48
CA LEU A 81 5.61 2.87 -17.41
C LEU A 81 7.01 2.69 -17.96
N VAL A 82 7.95 2.32 -17.12
CA VAL A 82 9.32 2.10 -17.56
C VAL A 82 9.39 0.93 -18.54
N ALA A 83 8.63 -0.13 -18.26
CA ALA A 83 8.65 -1.29 -19.11
C ALA A 83 8.12 -1.00 -20.50
N HIS A 84 7.28 0.00 -20.64
CA HIS A 84 6.70 0.35 -21.94
C HIS A 84 7.41 1.51 -22.61
N ALA A 85 8.38 2.10 -21.95
CA ALA A 85 9.14 3.19 -22.53
C ALA A 85 10.30 2.70 -23.42
#